data_24c92bcfe1442f8560dd5b4043e9f7bc
#
_entry.id   24c92bcfe1442f8560dd5b4043e9f7bc
#
_cell.length_a   1.000
_cell.length_b   1.000
_cell.length_c   1.000
_cell.angle_alpha   90.00
_cell.angle_beta   90.00
_cell.angle_gamma   90.00
#
_symmetry.space_group_name_H-M   'P 1'
#
loop_
_entity.id
_entity.type
_entity.pdbx_description
1 polymer ?
#
loop_
_entity_poly.entity_id
_entity_poly.type
_entity_poly.pdbx_seq_one_letter_code
_entity_poly.pdbx_strand_id
1 'polypeptide(L)'
;MPADTDVQEFVEAVGATEPAPGSPNYEKWKLLFRRSNYFLLSGKFTVVKISRSKKPFWGVSKEILDLFDNLDDYFLVLLVSSREGWAFSKSDVRKQISSQRWKLREADGNYKINSPLPDANAFYSPERFSTKFLGAHHDAAT
;
A
#
# COMPACT_ATOMS: atom_id res chain seq x y z
N MET A 1 -6.28 9.44 -15.67
CA MET A 1 -6.90 8.11 -15.57
C MET A 1 -7.48 7.91 -14.17
N PRO A 2 -8.78 7.64 -14.06
CA PRO A 2 -9.36 7.43 -12.74
C PRO A 2 -8.81 6.15 -12.11
N ALA A 3 -8.77 6.15 -10.80
CA ALA A 3 -8.36 4.97 -10.06
C ALA A 3 -9.38 3.86 -10.28
N ASP A 4 -8.93 2.63 -10.06
CA ASP A 4 -9.80 1.48 -10.06
C ASP A 4 -10.94 1.69 -9.06
N THR A 5 -12.14 1.26 -9.43
CA THR A 5 -13.32 1.46 -8.58
C THR A 5 -13.15 0.83 -7.19
N ASP A 6 -12.62 -0.38 -7.12
CA ASP A 6 -12.39 -1.04 -5.84
C ASP A 6 -11.37 -0.29 -5.00
N VAL A 7 -10.31 0.21 -5.63
CA VAL A 7 -9.31 1.00 -4.93
C VAL A 7 -9.95 2.29 -4.42
N GLN A 8 -10.77 2.94 -5.24
CA GLN A 8 -11.42 4.18 -4.85
C GLN A 8 -12.36 3.95 -3.66
N GLU A 9 -13.14 2.89 -3.67
CA GLU A 9 -14.02 2.56 -2.55
C GLU A 9 -13.24 2.33 -1.27
N PHE A 10 -12.14 1.58 -1.35
CA PHE A 10 -11.30 1.32 -0.19
C PHE A 10 -10.72 2.63 0.35
N VAL A 11 -10.16 3.45 -0.53
CA VAL A 11 -9.51 4.70 -0.16
C VAL A 11 -10.49 5.64 0.54
N GLU A 12 -11.71 5.74 0.02
CA GLU A 12 -12.73 6.57 0.64
C GLU A 12 -13.15 6.02 2.00
N ALA A 13 -13.27 4.70 2.09
CA ALA A 13 -13.71 4.07 3.33
C ALA A 13 -12.71 4.23 4.47
N VAL A 14 -11.42 4.26 4.16
CA VAL A 14 -10.38 4.42 5.19
C VAL A 14 -9.97 5.89 5.41
N GLY A 15 -10.53 6.80 4.62
CA GLY A 15 -10.24 8.22 4.79
C GLY A 15 -8.91 8.68 4.22
N ALA A 16 -8.37 7.96 3.26
CA ALA A 16 -7.15 8.37 2.59
C ALA A 16 -7.46 9.51 1.61
N THR A 17 -6.48 10.38 1.39
CA THR A 17 -6.62 11.52 0.49
C THR A 17 -5.47 11.55 -0.51
N GLU A 18 -5.67 12.23 -1.63
CA GLU A 18 -4.60 12.42 -2.58
C GLU A 18 -3.63 13.48 -2.06
N PRO A 19 -2.31 13.29 -2.27
CA PRO A 19 -1.34 14.33 -1.92
C PRO A 19 -1.64 15.62 -2.68
N ALA A 20 -1.62 16.73 -1.98
CA ALA A 20 -1.92 18.03 -2.58
C ALA A 20 -0.67 18.69 -3.16
N PRO A 21 -0.82 19.54 -4.19
CA PRO A 21 0.29 20.36 -4.66
C PRO A 21 0.86 21.16 -3.49
N GLY A 22 2.18 21.23 -3.40
CA GLY A 22 2.83 21.91 -2.29
C GLY A 22 3.19 21.01 -1.13
N SER A 23 2.71 19.77 -1.13
CA SER A 23 3.14 18.77 -0.13
C SER A 23 4.62 18.46 -0.33
N PRO A 24 5.34 18.11 0.74
CA PRO A 24 6.74 17.72 0.60
C PRO A 24 6.91 16.60 -0.43
N ASN A 25 7.88 16.78 -1.32
CA ASN A 25 8.20 15.82 -2.37
C ASN A 25 7.07 15.57 -3.38
N TYR A 26 6.07 16.44 -3.44
CA TYR A 26 4.91 16.25 -4.32
C TYR A 26 5.31 15.99 -5.78
N GLU A 27 6.20 16.79 -6.33
CA GLU A 27 6.60 16.66 -7.73
C GLU A 27 7.29 15.33 -8.01
N LYS A 28 8.13 14.90 -7.08
CA LYS A 28 8.82 13.62 -7.19
C LYS A 28 7.82 12.47 -7.14
N TRP A 29 6.91 12.50 -6.18
CA TRP A 29 5.89 11.47 -6.05
C TRP A 29 4.98 11.43 -7.27
N LYS A 30 4.60 12.58 -7.77
CA LYS A 30 3.74 12.70 -8.94
C LYS A 30 4.35 12.02 -10.16
N LEU A 31 5.64 12.18 -10.37
CA LEU A 31 6.32 11.55 -11.50
C LEU A 31 6.33 10.03 -11.36
N LEU A 32 6.63 9.53 -10.17
CA LEU A 32 6.73 8.09 -9.94
C LEU A 32 5.39 7.40 -9.95
N PHE A 33 4.36 8.04 -9.43
CA PHE A 33 3.08 7.40 -9.21
C PHE A 33 1.99 7.78 -10.20
N ARG A 34 2.34 8.43 -11.28
CA ARG A 34 1.32 8.85 -12.25
C ARG A 34 0.50 7.70 -12.81
N ARG A 35 0.98 6.46 -12.69
CA ARG A 35 0.28 5.26 -13.14
C ARG A 35 -0.09 4.33 -11.99
N SER A 36 0.14 4.75 -10.78
CA SER A 36 -0.12 3.92 -9.60
C SER A 36 -1.01 4.68 -8.65
N ASN A 37 -1.73 3.95 -7.84
CA ASN A 37 -2.60 4.54 -6.84
C ASN A 37 -1.78 4.83 -5.59
N TYR A 38 -1.62 6.10 -5.25
CA TYR A 38 -0.93 6.48 -4.05
C TYR A 38 -1.73 7.57 -3.34
N PHE A 39 -1.66 7.56 -2.02
CA PHE A 39 -2.52 8.39 -1.19
C PHE A 39 -1.80 8.76 0.09
N LEU A 40 -2.37 9.72 0.82
CA LEU A 40 -1.96 10.02 2.19
C LEU A 40 -2.99 9.41 3.12
N LEU A 41 -2.52 8.66 4.10
CA LEU A 41 -3.35 8.00 5.07
C LEU A 41 -2.75 8.23 6.44
N SER A 42 -3.44 8.99 7.27
CA SER A 42 -2.92 9.41 8.59
C SER A 42 -1.52 10.01 8.49
N GLY A 43 -1.30 10.82 7.45
CA GLY A 43 -0.02 11.47 7.23
C GLY A 43 1.06 10.61 6.61
N LYS A 44 0.76 9.36 6.30
CA LYS A 44 1.74 8.44 5.71
C LYS A 44 1.46 8.22 4.23
N PHE A 45 2.51 8.18 3.43
CA PHE A 45 2.36 7.77 2.03
C PHE A 45 1.91 6.33 1.99
N THR A 46 0.97 6.06 1.11
CA THR A 46 0.36 4.75 0.99
C THR A 46 0.20 4.43 -0.49
N VAL A 47 0.72 3.27 -0.90
CA VAL A 47 0.50 2.76 -2.25
C VAL A 47 -0.53 1.65 -2.16
N VAL A 48 -1.55 1.72 -3.01
CA VAL A 48 -2.63 0.73 -3.03
C VAL A 48 -2.62 0.04 -4.38
N LYS A 49 -2.47 -1.27 -4.37
CA LYS A 49 -2.46 -2.11 -5.57
C LYS A 49 -3.60 -3.11 -5.46
N ILE A 50 -4.18 -3.50 -6.59
CA ILE A 50 -5.25 -4.48 -6.57
C ILE A 50 -4.94 -5.60 -7.56
N SER A 51 -5.29 -6.82 -7.18
CA SER A 51 -5.20 -8.00 -8.05
C SER A 51 -6.57 -8.63 -8.16
N ARG A 52 -6.99 -8.93 -9.39
CA ARG A 52 -8.25 -9.62 -9.65
C ARG A 52 -8.04 -11.03 -10.16
N SER A 53 -6.81 -11.52 -10.09
CA SER A 53 -6.47 -12.88 -10.51
C SER A 53 -7.00 -13.91 -9.52
N LYS A 54 -7.33 -15.09 -10.00
CA LYS A 54 -7.76 -16.19 -9.11
C LYS A 54 -6.69 -16.50 -8.08
N LYS A 55 -5.43 -16.47 -8.52
CA LYS A 55 -4.29 -16.55 -7.61
C LYS A 55 -3.70 -15.16 -7.54
N PRO A 56 -4.03 -14.40 -6.49
CA PRO A 56 -3.61 -13.00 -6.43
C PRO A 56 -2.10 -12.84 -6.49
N PHE A 57 -1.68 -11.86 -7.27
CA PHE A 57 -0.29 -11.45 -7.30
C PHE A 57 -0.21 -9.96 -7.58
N TRP A 58 0.89 -9.35 -7.17
CA TRP A 58 1.12 -7.93 -7.36
C TRP A 58 2.57 -7.70 -7.75
N GLY A 59 2.81 -6.64 -8.52
CA GLY A 59 4.15 -6.20 -8.82
C GLY A 59 4.38 -4.84 -8.19
N VAL A 60 5.49 -4.67 -7.46
CA VAL A 60 5.81 -3.41 -6.83
C VAL A 60 7.21 -2.99 -7.24
N SER A 61 7.33 -1.79 -7.80
CA SER A 61 8.59 -1.28 -8.32
C SER A 61 9.64 -1.11 -7.23
N LYS A 62 10.83 -1.64 -7.47
CA LYS A 62 11.97 -1.43 -6.57
C LYS A 62 12.29 0.06 -6.46
N GLU A 63 12.18 0.80 -7.55
CA GLU A 63 12.46 2.23 -7.56
C GLU A 63 11.55 2.98 -6.59
N ILE A 64 10.27 2.61 -6.57
CA ILE A 64 9.30 3.20 -5.66
C ILE A 64 9.65 2.86 -4.21
N LEU A 65 9.98 1.60 -3.94
CA LEU A 65 10.32 1.18 -2.58
C LEU A 65 11.62 1.83 -2.10
N ASP A 66 12.60 1.98 -2.99
CA ASP A 66 13.84 2.65 -2.65
C ASP A 66 13.58 4.11 -2.26
N LEU A 67 12.68 4.76 -2.98
CA LEU A 67 12.31 6.14 -2.66
C LEU A 67 11.59 6.19 -1.30
N PHE A 68 10.74 5.21 -1.04
CA PHE A 68 10.02 5.11 0.23
C PHE A 68 10.96 4.90 1.42
N ASP A 69 12.11 4.30 1.20
CA ASP A 69 13.08 4.09 2.27
C ASP A 69 13.57 5.40 2.87
N ASN A 70 13.38 6.51 2.20
CA ASN A 70 13.71 7.84 2.74
C ASN A 70 12.63 8.37 3.68
N LEU A 71 11.50 7.69 3.79
CA LEU A 71 10.42 8.06 4.69
C LEU A 71 10.57 7.32 6.02
N ASP A 72 10.07 7.93 7.09
CA ASP A 72 10.08 7.25 8.40
C ASP A 72 9.22 6.01 8.38
N ASP A 73 8.07 6.10 7.72
CA ASP A 73 7.18 4.95 7.56
C ASP A 73 6.27 5.19 6.36
N TYR A 74 5.63 4.12 5.92
CA TYR A 74 4.68 4.16 4.80
C TYR A 74 3.83 2.90 4.87
N PHE A 75 2.78 2.84 4.04
CA PHE A 75 1.99 1.62 3.89
C PHE A 75 2.00 1.16 2.44
N LEU A 76 2.10 -0.14 2.28
CA LEU A 76 1.84 -0.82 1.01
C LEU A 76 0.61 -1.66 1.22
N VAL A 77 -0.45 -1.38 0.49
CA VAL A 77 -1.73 -2.08 0.62
C VAL A 77 -1.97 -2.89 -0.64
N LEU A 78 -2.19 -4.18 -0.46
CA LEU A 78 -2.41 -5.11 -1.56
C LEU A 78 -3.83 -5.65 -1.45
N LEU A 79 -4.70 -5.18 -2.33
CA LEU A 79 -6.12 -5.51 -2.29
C LEU A 79 -6.47 -6.66 -3.23
N VAL A 80 -7.51 -7.39 -2.87
CA VAL A 80 -8.17 -8.35 -3.78
C VAL A 80 -9.61 -7.91 -4.05
N SER A 81 -10.11 -6.95 -3.26
CA SER A 81 -11.42 -6.34 -3.46
C SER A 81 -11.41 -4.98 -2.78
N SER A 82 -12.53 -4.26 -2.84
CA SER A 82 -12.65 -2.98 -2.14
C SER A 82 -12.59 -3.10 -0.63
N ARG A 83 -12.66 -4.30 -0.08
CA ARG A 83 -12.76 -4.51 1.36
C ARG A 83 -11.62 -5.34 1.93
N GLU A 84 -10.99 -6.18 1.14
CA GLU A 84 -10.07 -7.20 1.65
C GLU A 84 -8.69 -7.08 1.03
N GLY A 85 -7.69 -7.37 1.85
CA GLY A 85 -6.32 -7.38 1.38
C GLY A 85 -5.32 -7.54 2.50
N TRP A 86 -4.12 -7.07 2.24
CA TRP A 86 -3.01 -7.11 3.19
C TRP A 86 -2.36 -5.74 3.22
N ALA A 87 -1.86 -5.33 4.38
CA ALA A 87 -1.16 -4.07 4.52
C ALA A 87 0.20 -4.30 5.17
N PHE A 88 1.20 -3.63 4.64
CA PHE A 88 2.58 -3.77 5.08
C PHE A 88 3.15 -2.40 5.40
N SER A 89 3.73 -2.26 6.59
CA SER A 89 4.49 -1.07 6.95
C SER A 89 5.88 -1.16 6.35
N LYS A 90 6.68 -0.11 6.52
CA LYS A 90 8.08 -0.11 6.06
C LYS A 90 8.84 -1.30 6.64
N SER A 91 8.67 -1.55 7.94
CA SER A 91 9.33 -2.67 8.60
C SER A 91 8.89 -4.01 8.00
N ASP A 92 7.60 -4.16 7.76
CA ASP A 92 7.05 -5.37 7.17
C ASP A 92 7.59 -5.62 5.77
N VAL A 93 7.64 -4.58 4.95
CA VAL A 93 8.17 -4.68 3.57
C VAL A 93 9.64 -5.12 3.62
N ARG A 94 10.41 -4.50 4.49
CA ARG A 94 11.84 -4.86 4.62
C ARG A 94 12.03 -6.30 5.02
N LYS A 95 11.19 -6.81 5.92
CA LYS A 95 11.26 -8.22 6.32
C LYS A 95 10.97 -9.15 5.14
N GLN A 96 9.98 -8.82 4.33
CA GLN A 96 9.62 -9.65 3.19
C GLN A 96 10.75 -9.69 2.16
N ILE A 97 11.40 -8.57 1.94
CA ILE A 97 12.51 -8.49 0.99
C ILE A 97 13.75 -9.18 1.55
N SER A 98 14.13 -8.91 2.79
CA SER A 98 15.36 -9.46 3.37
C SER A 98 15.26 -10.97 3.58
N SER A 99 14.06 -11.49 3.82
CA SER A 99 13.84 -12.93 3.94
C SER A 99 13.67 -13.60 2.59
N GLN A 100 13.74 -12.83 1.51
CA GLN A 100 13.59 -13.32 0.13
C GLN A 100 12.23 -13.92 -0.18
N ARG A 101 11.23 -13.56 0.57
CA ARG A 101 9.84 -13.95 0.25
C ARG A 101 9.34 -13.17 -0.95
N TRP A 102 9.75 -11.91 -1.07
CA TRP A 102 9.49 -11.09 -2.24
C TRP A 102 10.79 -10.98 -3.02
N LYS A 103 10.78 -11.47 -4.24
CA LYS A 103 11.99 -11.48 -5.06
C LYS A 103 11.92 -10.45 -6.17
N LEU A 104 13.03 -9.81 -6.41
CA LEU A 104 13.14 -8.83 -7.49
C LEU A 104 13.19 -9.57 -8.82
N ARG A 105 12.32 -9.14 -9.73
CA ARG A 105 12.35 -9.60 -11.11
C ARG A 105 13.13 -8.56 -11.92
N GLU A 106 14.31 -8.91 -12.34
CA GLU A 106 15.19 -7.95 -12.99
C GLU A 106 14.67 -7.49 -14.35
N ALA A 107 13.90 -8.33 -15.02
CA ALA A 107 13.36 -8.02 -16.34
C ALA A 107 12.54 -6.74 -16.34
N ASP A 108 11.78 -6.47 -15.27
CA ASP A 108 10.93 -5.28 -15.19
C ASP A 108 11.19 -4.42 -13.95
N GLY A 109 12.16 -4.79 -13.12
CA GLY A 109 12.49 -4.02 -11.93
C GLY A 109 11.44 -4.07 -10.83
N ASN A 110 10.55 -5.04 -10.85
CA ASN A 110 9.49 -5.18 -9.86
C ASN A 110 9.73 -6.35 -8.93
N TYR A 111 9.36 -6.15 -7.66
CA TYR A 111 9.23 -7.29 -6.76
C TYR A 111 7.95 -8.02 -7.07
N LYS A 112 8.04 -9.34 -7.18
CA LYS A 112 6.87 -10.19 -7.39
C LYS A 112 6.33 -10.64 -6.05
N ILE A 113 5.07 -10.34 -5.84
CA ILE A 113 4.39 -10.67 -4.59
C ILE A 113 3.23 -11.60 -4.91
N ASN A 114 3.31 -12.81 -4.40
CA ASN A 114 2.29 -13.83 -4.64
C ASN A 114 1.63 -14.27 -3.35
N SER A 115 0.34 -14.62 -3.41
CA SER A 115 -0.31 -15.25 -2.28
C SER A 115 0.22 -16.68 -2.09
N PRO A 116 0.17 -17.25 -0.88
CA PRO A 116 -0.40 -16.64 0.32
C PRO A 116 0.52 -15.62 0.96
N LEU A 117 -0.08 -14.67 1.65
CA LEU A 117 0.63 -13.65 2.40
C LEU A 117 0.37 -13.85 3.90
N PRO A 118 1.22 -13.25 4.76
CA PRO A 118 1.06 -13.44 6.20
C PRO A 118 -0.30 -13.00 6.73
N ASP A 119 -0.93 -13.85 7.52
CA ASP A 119 -2.23 -13.53 8.14
C ASP A 119 -2.15 -12.31 9.04
N ALA A 120 -0.99 -12.08 9.66
CA ALA A 120 -0.81 -10.92 10.52
C ALA A 120 -1.02 -9.60 9.78
N ASN A 121 -0.85 -9.59 8.47
CA ASN A 121 -1.00 -8.39 7.65
C ASN A 121 -2.36 -8.32 6.96
N ALA A 122 -3.19 -9.35 7.11
CA ALA A 122 -4.49 -9.41 6.43
C ALA A 122 -5.55 -8.55 7.11
N PHE A 123 -6.48 -8.05 6.31
CA PHE A 123 -7.68 -7.41 6.82
C PHE A 123 -8.85 -7.78 5.91
N TYR A 124 -10.04 -7.78 6.47
CA TYR A 124 -11.24 -8.24 5.77
C TYR A 124 -12.30 -7.16 5.63
N SER A 125 -12.01 -5.96 6.09
CA SER A 125 -12.88 -4.80 5.89
C SER A 125 -12.07 -3.52 6.13
N PRO A 126 -12.52 -2.39 5.57
CA PRO A 126 -11.85 -1.11 5.82
C PRO A 126 -11.83 -0.74 7.30
N GLU A 127 -12.89 -1.09 8.05
CA GLU A 127 -12.96 -0.83 9.48
C GLU A 127 -11.87 -1.60 10.22
N ARG A 128 -11.68 -2.87 9.85
CA ARG A 128 -10.63 -3.69 10.46
C ARG A 128 -9.24 -3.20 10.08
N PHE A 129 -9.08 -2.74 8.85
CA PHE A 129 -7.83 -2.12 8.45
C PHE A 129 -7.50 -0.94 9.34
N SER A 130 -8.46 -0.04 9.54
CA SER A 130 -8.25 1.16 10.34
C SER A 130 -7.90 0.81 11.79
N THR A 131 -8.62 -0.14 12.38
CA THR A 131 -8.35 -0.58 13.74
C THR A 131 -6.97 -1.20 13.88
N LYS A 132 -6.62 -2.07 12.94
CA LYS A 132 -5.40 -2.87 13.02
C LYS A 132 -4.13 -2.09 12.69
N PHE A 133 -4.20 -1.23 11.68
CA PHE A 133 -3.01 -0.57 11.14
C PHE A 133 -2.92 0.91 11.47
N LEU A 134 -4.03 1.58 11.69
CA LEU A 134 -4.05 3.01 11.96
C LEU A 134 -4.27 3.32 13.43
N GLY A 135 -4.61 2.34 14.22
CA GLY A 135 -4.90 2.58 15.63
C GLY A 135 -6.13 3.42 15.86
N ALA A 136 -7.09 3.41 14.92
CA ALA A 136 -8.27 4.26 15.01
C ALA A 136 -9.05 4.04 16.30
N HIS A 137 -8.97 2.85 16.86
CA HIS A 137 -9.64 2.52 18.11
C HIS A 137 -9.10 3.35 19.29
N HIS A 138 -7.90 3.90 19.17
CA HIS A 138 -7.35 4.76 20.22
C HIS A 138 -8.18 6.01 20.40
N ASP A 139 -8.70 6.52 19.32
CA ASP A 139 -9.51 7.74 19.36
C ASP A 139 -10.79 7.48 20.14
N ALA A 140 -11.36 6.31 19.96
CA ALA A 140 -12.57 5.94 20.66
C ALA A 140 -12.31 5.71 22.15
N ALA A 141 -11.12 5.33 22.50
CA ALA A 141 -10.75 5.04 23.87
C ALA A 141 -10.51 6.29 24.71
N THR A 142 -10.28 7.40 24.06
CA THR A 142 -9.98 8.65 24.78
C THR A 142 -11.19 9.41 25.23
#